data_fd2dfc3ab64221be92a990def9a0ac52
#
_entry.id   fd2dfc3ab64221be92a990def9a0ac52
#
_cell.length_a   1.000
_cell.length_b   1.000
_cell.length_c   1.000
_cell.angle_alpha   90.00
_cell.angle_beta   90.00
_cell.angle_gamma   90.00
#
_symmetry.space_group_name_H-M   'P 1'
#
loop_
_entity.id
_entity.type
_entity.pdbx_description
1 polymer ?
#
loop_
_entity_poly.entity_id
_entity_poly.type
_entity_poly.pdbx_seq_one_letter_code
_entity_poly.pdbx_strand_id
1 'polypeptide(L)'
;LPQAHQIRIIGGRWRGRRIRFPAVADIRPTPDRVRETLFNWLGQDLDGASTLDPFAGSGALSFEALSRGATLAVAVDRKPDLVRALHAAAEMLGATLEAHCADAQAFLARETRLFDVVFLDPPFAAPQWEALLPAASARVAADGALYVESSAPVVAPAGFAIVRGDKAGQVHYHLLRRLPAAA
;
A
#
# COMPACT_ATOMS: atom_id res chain seq x y z
N LEU A 1 -9.17 20.14 -20.01
CA LEU A 1 -9.36 19.35 -18.78
C LEU A 1 -8.13 18.48 -18.63
N PRO A 2 -7.45 18.43 -17.46
CA PRO A 2 -6.33 17.53 -17.26
C PRO A 2 -6.80 16.09 -17.50
N GLN A 3 -6.03 15.33 -18.27
CA GLN A 3 -6.33 13.93 -18.54
C GLN A 3 -6.33 13.14 -17.22
N ALA A 4 -7.46 12.52 -16.90
CA ALA A 4 -7.54 11.63 -15.77
C ALA A 4 -6.83 10.31 -16.11
N HIS A 5 -5.89 9.91 -15.28
CA HIS A 5 -5.31 8.58 -15.36
C HIS A 5 -6.29 7.54 -14.80
N GLN A 6 -6.09 6.29 -15.19
CA GLN A 6 -6.92 5.18 -14.73
C GLN A 6 -6.04 4.01 -14.30
N ILE A 7 -6.43 3.34 -13.24
CA ILE A 7 -5.94 2.01 -12.87
C ILE A 7 -7.07 1.01 -12.95
N ARG A 8 -6.74 -0.22 -13.29
CA ARG A 8 -7.68 -1.35 -13.31
C ARG A 8 -7.50 -2.18 -12.05
N ILE A 9 -8.60 -2.57 -11.40
CA ILE A 9 -8.60 -3.59 -10.35
C ILE A 9 -8.43 -4.96 -11.00
N ILE A 10 -7.51 -5.77 -10.51
CA ILE A 10 -7.07 -7.01 -11.17
C ILE A 10 -7.85 -8.21 -10.65
N GLY A 11 -8.13 -8.27 -9.35
CA GLY A 11 -8.78 -9.40 -8.69
C GLY A 11 -9.94 -9.02 -7.79
N GLY A 12 -10.56 -10.02 -7.18
CA GLY A 12 -11.63 -9.85 -6.20
C GLY A 12 -12.97 -9.38 -6.80
N ARG A 13 -13.84 -8.88 -5.91
CA ARG A 13 -15.23 -8.51 -6.23
C ARG A 13 -15.38 -7.39 -7.26
N TRP A 14 -14.38 -6.53 -7.39
CA TRP A 14 -14.38 -5.41 -8.34
C TRP A 14 -13.46 -5.64 -9.54
N ARG A 15 -13.06 -6.87 -9.81
CA ARG A 15 -12.19 -7.21 -10.93
C ARG A 15 -12.66 -6.56 -12.24
N GLY A 16 -11.73 -5.92 -12.94
CA GLY A 16 -11.98 -5.24 -14.22
C GLY A 16 -12.50 -3.82 -14.08
N ARG A 17 -12.96 -3.38 -12.90
CA ARG A 17 -13.37 -1.99 -12.68
C ARG A 17 -12.17 -1.06 -12.73
N ARG A 18 -12.42 0.17 -13.17
CA ARG A 18 -11.40 1.21 -13.32
C ARG A 18 -11.63 2.33 -12.34
N ILE A 19 -10.55 2.76 -11.69
CA ILE A 19 -10.52 3.90 -10.78
C ILE A 19 -9.83 5.04 -11.51
N ARG A 20 -10.43 6.22 -11.46
CA ARG A 20 -9.87 7.44 -12.04
C ARG A 20 -9.15 8.24 -10.97
N PHE A 21 -8.02 8.81 -11.31
CA PHE A 21 -7.28 9.73 -10.45
C PHE A 21 -6.67 10.86 -11.29
N PRO A 22 -6.43 12.04 -10.71
CA PRO A 22 -5.89 13.18 -11.45
C PRO A 22 -4.48 12.89 -11.97
N ALA A 23 -4.15 13.44 -13.15
CA ALA A 23 -2.79 13.47 -13.65
C ALA A 23 -1.95 14.39 -12.75
N VAL A 24 -1.30 13.82 -11.77
CA VAL A 24 -0.36 14.52 -10.89
C VAL A 24 1.04 14.08 -11.26
N ALA A 25 1.97 15.03 -11.40
CA ALA A 25 3.36 14.71 -11.63
C ALA A 25 3.88 13.73 -10.56
N ASP A 26 4.70 12.80 -11.00
CA ASP A 26 5.38 11.80 -10.15
C ASP A 26 4.53 10.64 -9.62
N ILE A 27 3.27 10.48 -10.06
CA ILE A 27 2.53 9.26 -9.74
C ILE A 27 2.72 8.24 -10.85
N ARG A 28 3.39 7.15 -10.50
CA ARG A 28 3.45 5.93 -11.30
C ARG A 28 2.74 4.83 -10.53
N PRO A 29 1.51 4.45 -10.91
CA PRO A 29 0.85 3.34 -10.27
C PRO A 29 1.69 2.08 -10.38
N THR A 30 1.73 1.29 -9.32
CA THR A 30 2.34 -0.04 -9.33
C THR A 30 1.80 -0.85 -10.52
N PRO A 31 2.66 -1.37 -11.41
CA PRO A 31 2.21 -2.10 -12.59
C PRO A 31 1.33 -3.31 -12.23
N ASP A 32 0.39 -3.64 -13.12
CA ASP A 32 -0.52 -4.79 -12.93
C ASP A 32 0.22 -6.06 -12.55
N ARG A 33 1.32 -6.38 -13.23
CA ARG A 33 2.14 -7.57 -12.96
C ARG A 33 2.70 -7.57 -11.54
N VAL A 34 3.19 -6.45 -11.05
CA VAL A 34 3.74 -6.34 -9.69
C VAL A 34 2.63 -6.52 -8.66
N ARG A 35 1.45 -5.92 -8.89
CA ARG A 35 0.28 -6.10 -8.03
C ARG A 35 -0.20 -7.56 -8.02
N GLU A 36 -0.25 -8.23 -9.16
CA GLU A 36 -0.57 -9.67 -9.23
C GLU A 36 0.40 -10.49 -8.40
N THR A 37 1.70 -10.26 -8.55
CA THR A 37 2.73 -10.95 -7.78
C THR A 37 2.58 -10.71 -6.28
N LEU A 38 2.39 -9.45 -5.87
CA LEU A 38 2.18 -9.10 -4.47
C LEU A 38 0.98 -9.85 -3.86
N PHE A 39 -0.18 -9.78 -4.52
CA PHE A 39 -1.38 -10.42 -3.98
C PHE A 39 -1.33 -11.95 -4.05
N ASN A 40 -0.55 -12.55 -4.97
CA ASN A 40 -0.22 -13.97 -4.92
C ASN A 40 0.62 -14.30 -3.67
N TRP A 41 1.59 -13.47 -3.32
CA TRP A 41 2.39 -13.64 -2.10
C TRP A 41 1.57 -13.49 -0.82
N LEU A 42 0.56 -12.61 -0.82
CA LEU A 42 -0.35 -12.39 0.31
C LEU A 42 -1.43 -13.49 0.45
N GLY A 43 -1.61 -14.34 -0.58
CA GLY A 43 -2.58 -15.43 -0.56
C GLY A 43 -3.87 -15.16 -1.33
N GLN A 44 -3.94 -14.08 -2.11
CA GLN A 44 -5.06 -13.64 -2.96
C GLN A 44 -6.36 -13.27 -2.24
N ASP A 45 -6.66 -13.88 -1.11
CA ASP A 45 -7.81 -13.63 -0.27
C ASP A 45 -7.37 -12.88 0.99
N LEU A 46 -7.97 -11.73 1.21
CA LEU A 46 -7.70 -10.87 2.35
C LEU A 46 -8.95 -10.70 3.23
N ASP A 47 -9.84 -11.69 3.26
CA ASP A 47 -11.07 -11.66 4.03
C ASP A 47 -10.81 -11.28 5.50
N GLY A 48 -11.50 -10.25 5.94
CA GLY A 48 -11.37 -9.72 7.30
C GLY A 48 -10.14 -8.87 7.57
N ALA A 49 -9.19 -8.78 6.64
CA ALA A 49 -7.94 -8.05 6.84
C ALA A 49 -8.15 -6.52 6.87
N SER A 50 -7.27 -5.83 7.60
CA SER A 50 -7.10 -4.39 7.58
C SER A 50 -5.78 -4.01 6.91
N THR A 51 -5.76 -2.92 6.13
CA THR A 51 -4.57 -2.48 5.42
C THR A 51 -4.26 -1.01 5.68
N LEU A 52 -2.96 -0.67 5.65
CA LEU A 52 -2.45 0.70 5.72
C LEU A 52 -1.55 0.97 4.51
N ASP A 53 -1.82 2.07 3.82
CA ASP A 53 -1.04 2.56 2.67
C ASP A 53 -0.62 4.02 2.92
N PRO A 54 0.58 4.26 3.50
CA PRO A 54 1.06 5.61 3.83
C PRO A 54 1.39 6.49 2.62
N PHE A 55 1.50 5.90 1.43
CA PHE A 55 1.79 6.57 0.16
C PHE A 55 0.80 6.14 -0.92
N ALA A 56 -0.48 6.29 -0.66
CA ALA A 56 -1.54 5.66 -1.42
C ALA A 56 -1.62 6.10 -2.90
N GLY A 57 -1.24 7.32 -3.21
CA GLY A 57 -1.26 7.83 -4.58
C GLY A 57 -2.60 7.62 -5.28
N SER A 58 -2.62 6.75 -6.28
CA SER A 58 -3.83 6.37 -7.01
C SER A 58 -4.78 5.47 -6.22
N GLY A 59 -4.35 4.91 -5.09
CA GLY A 59 -5.09 3.92 -4.32
C GLY A 59 -5.03 2.50 -4.88
N ALA A 60 -4.13 2.22 -5.82
CA ALA A 60 -4.06 0.93 -6.51
C ALA A 60 -3.98 -0.26 -5.56
N LEU A 61 -3.12 -0.21 -4.54
CA LEU A 61 -2.93 -1.29 -3.57
C LEU A 61 -4.10 -1.36 -2.59
N SER A 62 -4.56 -0.22 -2.09
CA SER A 62 -5.69 -0.13 -1.15
C SER A 62 -6.99 -0.70 -1.76
N PHE A 63 -7.34 -0.30 -2.97
CA PHE A 63 -8.56 -0.79 -3.63
C PHE A 63 -8.44 -2.25 -4.08
N GLU A 64 -7.25 -2.69 -4.47
CA GLU A 64 -7.01 -4.10 -4.76
C GLU A 64 -7.22 -4.97 -3.51
N ALA A 65 -6.68 -4.55 -2.36
CA ALA A 65 -6.88 -5.25 -1.09
C ALA A 65 -8.38 -5.32 -0.69
N LEU A 66 -9.09 -4.19 -0.78
CA LEU A 66 -10.53 -4.14 -0.50
C LEU A 66 -11.35 -5.01 -1.48
N SER A 67 -10.94 -5.05 -2.76
CA SER A 67 -11.57 -5.92 -3.75
C SER A 67 -11.41 -7.39 -3.43
N ARG A 68 -10.33 -7.76 -2.75
CA ARG A 68 -9.98 -9.14 -2.35
C ARG A 68 -10.43 -9.52 -0.94
N GLY A 69 -11.30 -8.72 -0.31
CA GLY A 69 -11.95 -9.08 0.95
C GLY A 69 -11.50 -8.29 2.17
N ALA A 70 -10.48 -7.42 2.07
CA ALA A 70 -10.13 -6.57 3.19
C ALA A 70 -11.34 -5.74 3.65
N THR A 71 -11.51 -5.62 4.96
CA THR A 71 -12.66 -4.93 5.57
C THR A 71 -12.40 -3.45 5.76
N LEU A 72 -11.13 -3.04 5.80
CA LEU A 72 -10.70 -1.67 5.98
C LEU A 72 -9.41 -1.42 5.21
N ALA A 73 -9.34 -0.31 4.49
CA ALA A 73 -8.10 0.27 4.02
C ALA A 73 -7.95 1.68 4.55
N VAL A 74 -6.80 1.98 5.15
CA VAL A 74 -6.39 3.33 5.53
C VAL A 74 -5.36 3.81 4.52
N ALA A 75 -5.71 4.84 3.77
CA ALA A 75 -4.92 5.39 2.68
C ALA A 75 -4.48 6.81 3.01
N VAL A 76 -3.19 7.10 2.91
CA VAL A 76 -2.64 8.42 3.23
C VAL A 76 -1.92 8.97 2.00
N ASP A 77 -2.17 10.22 1.68
CA ASP A 77 -1.40 10.97 0.69
C ASP A 77 -1.32 12.44 1.09
N ARG A 78 -0.20 13.09 0.77
CA ARG A 78 -0.02 14.53 1.06
C ARG A 78 -0.75 15.45 0.08
N LYS A 79 -1.17 14.93 -1.09
CA LYS A 79 -1.79 15.70 -2.16
C LYS A 79 -3.32 15.69 -2.01
N PRO A 80 -3.97 16.83 -1.72
CA PRO A 80 -5.43 16.88 -1.50
C PRO A 80 -6.26 16.36 -2.67
N ASP A 81 -5.77 16.57 -3.90
CA ASP A 81 -6.48 16.11 -5.11
C ASP A 81 -6.56 14.60 -5.20
N LEU A 82 -5.50 13.91 -4.79
CA LEU A 82 -5.48 12.46 -4.71
C LEU A 82 -6.41 11.95 -3.61
N VAL A 83 -6.38 12.56 -2.44
CA VAL A 83 -7.27 12.20 -1.35
C VAL A 83 -8.74 12.37 -1.74
N ARG A 84 -9.08 13.45 -2.45
CA ARG A 84 -10.44 13.61 -3.02
C ARG A 84 -10.80 12.51 -4.01
N ALA A 85 -9.86 12.12 -4.87
CA ALA A 85 -10.06 11.02 -5.81
C ALA A 85 -10.24 9.66 -5.11
N LEU A 86 -9.50 9.41 -4.02
CA LEU A 86 -9.66 8.22 -3.18
C LEU A 86 -11.06 8.17 -2.56
N HIS A 87 -11.55 9.26 -2.00
CA HIS A 87 -12.92 9.34 -1.46
C HIS A 87 -13.98 9.07 -2.54
N ALA A 88 -13.86 9.72 -3.70
CA ALA A 88 -14.80 9.52 -4.80
C ALA A 88 -14.82 8.07 -5.32
N ALA A 89 -13.65 7.44 -5.40
CA ALA A 89 -13.54 6.04 -5.80
C ALA A 89 -14.13 5.09 -4.75
N ALA A 90 -13.90 5.38 -3.46
CA ALA A 90 -14.47 4.61 -2.36
C ALA A 90 -16.00 4.67 -2.36
N GLU A 91 -16.57 5.86 -2.54
CA GLU A 91 -18.02 6.05 -2.65
C GLU A 91 -18.60 5.29 -3.86
N MET A 92 -17.97 5.43 -5.04
CA MET A 92 -18.40 4.74 -6.27
C MET A 92 -18.40 3.21 -6.12
N LEU A 93 -17.47 2.66 -5.35
CA LEU A 93 -17.31 1.22 -5.14
C LEU A 93 -18.09 0.70 -3.93
N GLY A 94 -18.60 1.58 -3.06
CA GLY A 94 -19.11 1.20 -1.75
C GLY A 94 -18.01 0.58 -0.86
N ALA A 95 -16.81 1.15 -0.92
CA ALA A 95 -15.62 0.62 -0.27
C ALA A 95 -15.39 1.26 1.10
N THR A 96 -15.01 0.46 2.09
CA THR A 96 -14.61 0.95 3.43
C THR A 96 -13.15 1.42 3.39
N LEU A 97 -12.96 2.65 2.94
CA LEU A 97 -11.65 3.29 2.84
C LEU A 97 -11.64 4.59 3.64
N GLU A 98 -10.66 4.72 4.54
CA GLU A 98 -10.34 5.97 5.24
C GLU A 98 -9.20 6.66 4.49
N ALA A 99 -9.46 7.81 3.87
CA ALA A 99 -8.43 8.58 3.19
C ALA A 99 -8.04 9.81 3.99
N HIS A 100 -6.73 9.99 4.21
CA HIS A 100 -6.17 11.08 5.01
C HIS A 100 -5.21 11.93 4.18
N CYS A 101 -5.42 13.25 4.23
CA CYS A 101 -4.48 14.21 3.64
C CYS A 101 -3.40 14.56 4.68
N ALA A 102 -2.26 13.88 4.63
CA ALA A 102 -1.19 14.05 5.61
C ALA A 102 0.17 13.64 5.03
N ASP A 103 1.23 14.09 5.68
CA ASP A 103 2.56 13.53 5.51
C ASP A 103 2.62 12.10 6.11
N ALA A 104 3.24 11.19 5.39
CA ALA A 104 3.28 9.77 5.77
C ALA A 104 3.98 9.53 7.10
N GLN A 105 5.13 10.18 7.36
CA GLN A 105 5.86 10.03 8.62
C GLN A 105 5.07 10.61 9.79
N ALA A 106 4.48 11.79 9.60
CA ALA A 106 3.63 12.42 10.61
C ALA A 106 2.38 11.59 10.92
N PHE A 107 1.81 10.93 9.91
CA PHE A 107 0.70 10.00 10.10
C PHE A 107 1.13 8.75 10.88
N LEU A 108 2.18 8.09 10.45
CA LEU A 108 2.72 6.88 11.10
C LEU A 108 3.11 7.11 12.57
N ALA A 109 3.62 8.30 12.89
CA ALA A 109 3.99 8.67 14.26
C ALA A 109 2.79 8.77 15.22
N ARG A 110 1.60 9.08 14.69
CA ARG A 110 0.37 9.28 15.48
C ARG A 110 -0.57 8.08 15.42
N GLU A 111 -0.46 7.25 14.39
CA GLU A 111 -1.27 6.05 14.23
C GLU A 111 -0.89 5.02 15.29
N THR A 112 -1.90 4.49 15.98
CA THR A 112 -1.70 3.49 17.04
C THR A 112 -2.24 2.11 16.67
N ARG A 113 -3.09 2.04 15.65
CA ARG A 113 -3.66 0.78 15.17
C ARG A 113 -2.57 -0.10 14.55
N LEU A 114 -2.80 -1.41 14.60
CA LEU A 114 -2.01 -2.41 13.87
C LEU A 114 -2.83 -2.92 12.69
N PHE A 115 -2.14 -3.21 11.60
CA PHE A 115 -2.74 -3.63 10.35
C PHE A 115 -2.20 -4.98 9.91
N ASP A 116 -3.05 -5.78 9.27
CA ASP A 116 -2.66 -7.09 8.75
C ASP A 116 -1.71 -6.95 7.56
N VAL A 117 -1.84 -5.88 6.78
CA VAL A 117 -0.90 -5.55 5.70
C VAL A 117 -0.59 -4.06 5.71
N VAL A 118 0.69 -3.71 5.68
CA VAL A 118 1.16 -2.34 5.46
C VAL A 118 1.89 -2.29 4.11
N PHE A 119 1.45 -1.38 3.24
CA PHE A 119 2.07 -1.13 1.93
C PHE A 119 3.00 0.07 2.03
N LEU A 120 4.29 -0.11 1.86
CA LEU A 120 5.29 0.94 1.93
C LEU A 120 5.92 1.16 0.56
N ASP A 121 5.33 2.06 -0.23
CA ASP A 121 5.76 2.43 -1.57
C ASP A 121 6.02 3.95 -1.67
N PRO A 122 7.09 4.46 -1.02
CA PRO A 122 7.41 5.87 -1.06
C PRO A 122 7.97 6.29 -2.42
N PRO A 123 7.83 7.58 -2.82
CA PRO A 123 8.48 8.09 -4.00
C PRO A 123 9.99 7.96 -3.89
N PHE A 124 10.67 7.51 -4.96
CA PHE A 124 12.11 7.20 -4.95
C PHE A 124 13.02 8.41 -4.67
N ALA A 125 12.52 9.62 -4.89
CA ALA A 125 13.33 10.83 -4.81
C ALA A 125 13.83 11.21 -3.39
N ALA A 126 13.19 10.72 -2.32
CA ALA A 126 13.63 11.05 -0.96
C ALA A 126 13.10 10.09 0.13
N PRO A 127 13.31 8.78 0.09
CA PRO A 127 12.92 7.95 1.20
C PRO A 127 13.94 8.10 2.33
N GLN A 128 13.49 8.62 3.46
CA GLN A 128 14.23 8.53 4.71
C GLN A 128 14.00 7.12 5.30
N TRP A 129 14.61 6.11 4.68
CA TRP A 129 14.39 4.70 5.02
C TRP A 129 14.68 4.40 6.50
N GLU A 130 15.67 5.05 7.09
CA GLU A 130 16.06 4.87 8.51
C GLU A 130 14.93 5.24 9.48
N ALA A 131 14.08 6.21 9.13
CA ALA A 131 12.94 6.59 9.94
C ALA A 131 11.64 5.90 9.47
N LEU A 132 11.47 5.76 8.16
CA LEU A 132 10.23 5.31 7.55
C LEU A 132 9.98 3.81 7.73
N LEU A 133 11.00 2.98 7.52
CA LEU A 133 10.87 1.54 7.60
C LEU A 133 10.55 1.06 9.02
N PRO A 134 11.22 1.53 10.10
CA PRO A 134 10.81 1.22 11.47
C PRO A 134 9.40 1.72 11.82
N ALA A 135 9.03 2.94 11.39
CA ALA A 135 7.72 3.50 11.67
C ALA A 135 6.58 2.68 11.03
N ALA A 136 6.76 2.26 9.76
CA ALA A 136 5.80 1.41 9.07
C ALA A 136 5.75 0.00 9.68
N SER A 137 6.89 -0.60 10.00
CA SER A 137 6.95 -1.94 10.60
C SER A 137 6.30 -2.00 11.99
N ALA A 138 6.35 -0.89 12.75
CA ALA A 138 5.65 -0.78 14.04
C ALA A 138 4.12 -0.84 13.90
N ARG A 139 3.57 -0.61 12.72
CA ARG A 139 2.13 -0.66 12.44
C ARG A 139 1.65 -2.02 11.92
N VAL A 140 2.55 -2.99 11.75
CA VAL A 140 2.21 -4.34 11.30
C VAL A 140 1.75 -5.20 12.49
N ALA A 141 0.61 -5.87 12.36
CA ALA A 141 0.10 -6.82 13.35
C ALA A 141 1.05 -8.03 13.54
N ALA A 142 0.86 -8.81 14.59
CA ALA A 142 1.74 -9.93 14.94
C ALA A 142 1.94 -10.92 13.78
N ASP A 143 0.84 -11.31 13.11
CA ASP A 143 0.85 -12.22 11.96
C ASP A 143 0.77 -11.48 10.61
N GLY A 144 0.98 -10.18 10.64
CA GLY A 144 0.84 -9.30 9.49
C GLY A 144 2.04 -9.33 8.55
N ALA A 145 1.92 -8.57 7.47
CA ALA A 145 2.93 -8.41 6.45
C ALA A 145 3.25 -6.94 6.16
N LEU A 146 4.51 -6.68 5.85
CA LEU A 146 4.98 -5.40 5.34
C LEU A 146 5.44 -5.60 3.89
N TYR A 147 4.79 -4.92 2.96
CA TYR A 147 5.24 -4.82 1.58
C TYR A 147 6.07 -3.55 1.39
N VAL A 148 7.19 -3.66 0.69
CA VAL A 148 8.11 -2.53 0.48
C VAL A 148 8.50 -2.46 -1.00
N GLU A 149 8.32 -1.31 -1.64
CA GLU A 149 8.93 -0.96 -2.93
C GLU A 149 10.07 0.04 -2.74
N SER A 150 11.17 -0.17 -3.47
CA SER A 150 12.37 0.65 -3.35
C SER A 150 13.22 0.64 -4.62
N SER A 151 14.11 1.61 -4.79
CA SER A 151 15.08 1.67 -5.88
C SER A 151 16.28 0.73 -5.70
N ALA A 152 16.46 0.18 -4.49
CA ALA A 152 17.54 -0.74 -4.14
C ALA A 152 17.00 -1.80 -3.16
N PRO A 153 17.66 -2.96 -3.03
CA PRO A 153 17.32 -3.95 -2.02
C PRO A 153 17.28 -3.33 -0.62
N VAL A 154 16.26 -3.67 0.17
CA VAL A 154 16.13 -3.20 1.55
C VAL A 154 16.69 -4.23 2.52
N VAL A 155 17.15 -3.75 3.66
CA VAL A 155 17.51 -4.59 4.80
C VAL A 155 16.28 -4.71 5.71
N ALA A 156 15.92 -5.92 6.12
CA ALA A 156 14.80 -6.12 7.01
C ALA A 156 15.01 -5.40 8.35
N PRO A 157 14.02 -4.65 8.84
CA PRO A 157 14.11 -4.03 10.15
C PRO A 157 14.12 -5.09 11.26
N ALA A 158 14.56 -4.69 12.46
CA ALA A 158 14.58 -5.59 13.61
C ALA A 158 13.21 -6.26 13.84
N GLY A 159 13.20 -7.56 14.07
CA GLY A 159 11.99 -8.35 14.28
C GLY A 159 11.25 -8.73 12.99
N PHE A 160 11.84 -8.51 11.82
CA PHE A 160 11.26 -8.91 10.53
C PHE A 160 12.24 -9.73 9.69
N ALA A 161 11.70 -10.55 8.81
CA ALA A 161 12.46 -11.25 7.77
C ALA A 161 11.84 -11.00 6.40
N ILE A 162 12.66 -10.88 5.37
CA ILE A 162 12.20 -10.87 3.97
C ILE A 162 11.84 -12.30 3.60
N VAL A 163 10.55 -12.53 3.31
CA VAL A 163 10.05 -13.87 2.94
C VAL A 163 9.85 -14.04 1.43
N ARG A 164 9.72 -12.92 0.71
CA ARG A 164 9.66 -12.87 -0.76
C ARG A 164 10.35 -11.60 -1.25
N GLY A 165 10.93 -11.67 -2.43
CA GLY A 165 11.51 -10.51 -3.10
C GLY A 165 11.63 -10.76 -4.59
N ASP A 166 11.44 -9.71 -5.38
CA ASP A 166 11.60 -9.73 -6.84
C ASP A 166 11.95 -8.32 -7.34
N LYS A 167 12.18 -8.20 -8.64
CA LYS A 167 12.55 -6.95 -9.30
C LYS A 167 11.77 -6.77 -10.60
N ALA A 168 11.25 -5.57 -10.81
CA ALA A 168 10.61 -5.15 -12.05
C ALA A 168 11.25 -3.85 -12.53
N GLY A 169 12.03 -3.92 -13.62
CA GLY A 169 12.82 -2.78 -14.07
C GLY A 169 13.81 -2.30 -13.00
N GLN A 170 13.67 -1.06 -12.54
CA GLN A 170 14.49 -0.49 -11.47
C GLN A 170 13.86 -0.61 -10.08
N VAL A 171 12.68 -1.22 -9.99
CA VAL A 171 11.94 -1.36 -8.75
C VAL A 171 12.24 -2.70 -8.12
N HIS A 172 12.75 -2.68 -6.89
CA HIS A 172 12.84 -3.84 -6.01
C HIS A 172 11.59 -3.86 -5.13
N TYR A 173 10.94 -5.00 -5.02
CA TYR A 173 9.78 -5.14 -4.15
C TYR A 173 9.90 -6.40 -3.30
N HIS A 174 9.53 -6.26 -2.03
CA HIS A 174 9.75 -7.27 -1.00
C HIS A 174 8.51 -7.44 -0.14
N LEU A 175 8.26 -8.68 0.29
CA LEU A 175 7.33 -8.97 1.35
C LEU A 175 8.10 -9.39 2.60
N LEU A 176 7.86 -8.70 3.69
CA LEU A 176 8.46 -8.97 4.99
C LEU A 176 7.39 -9.48 5.96
N ARG A 177 7.76 -10.40 6.81
CA ARG A 177 6.91 -10.86 7.90
C ARG A 177 7.62 -10.69 9.23
N ARG A 178 6.80 -10.48 10.27
CA ARG A 178 7.33 -10.43 11.63
C ARG A 178 7.89 -11.79 12.02
N LEU A 179 9.07 -11.80 12.65
CA LEU A 179 9.64 -13.01 13.22
C LEU A 179 8.82 -13.42 14.45
N PRO A 180 8.67 -14.74 14.73
CA PRO A 180 8.07 -15.20 15.97
C PRO A 180 8.80 -14.59 17.16
N ALA A 181 8.07 -14.27 18.23
CA ALA A 181 8.69 -13.87 19.47
C ALA A 181 9.63 -15.01 19.93
N ALA A 182 10.85 -14.66 20.32
CA ALA A 182 11.75 -15.65 20.92
C ALA A 182 11.06 -16.25 22.17
N ALA A 183 10.97 -17.56 22.19
CA ALA A 183 10.41 -18.31 23.32
C ALA A 183 11.29 -18.16 24.56
#